data_abc52560fa62a055d1ad86b88fb201a6
#
_entry.id   abc52560fa62a055d1ad86b88fb201a6
#
_cell.length_a   1.000
_cell.length_b   1.000
_cell.length_c   1.000
_cell.angle_alpha   90.00
_cell.angle_beta   90.00
_cell.angle_gamma   90.00
#
_symmetry.space_group_name_H-M   'P 1'
#
loop_
_entity.id
_entity.type
_entity.pdbx_description
1 polymer ?
#
loop_
_entity_poly.entity_id
_entity_poly.type
_entity_poly.pdbx_seq_one_letter_code
_entity_poly.pdbx_strand_id
1 'polypeptide(L)'
;IEHFKRLEVEKKAEEIAKELNKLANQQEELSKKTKEKEFSAFEKVKQQEKIKSDFYSIKEEMHELKNKNNELSNPKNINTDEEENKLQQELKDAEDELSKNKNNKAEKTQKKASESMKSLANKMQSMSVSSKEQTEEDMASLRILLEQLVTFSINQENLIYNLKNTDSQDPKYVSVGKQQRKLKDEIKIIDDSLTALAKRQIMISNKINKELQSINRSLNSSIKNLTERKTRKAKSNQQTVMMH
;
A
#
# COMPACT_ATOMS: atom_id res chain seq x y z
N ILE A 1 -12.59 5.49 5.26
CA ILE A 1 -11.84 6.52 5.98
C ILE A 1 -10.33 6.21 5.91
N GLU A 2 -9.88 5.03 6.32
CA GLU A 2 -8.45 4.63 6.33
C GLU A 2 -7.78 4.73 4.95
N HIS A 3 -8.46 4.27 3.90
CA HIS A 3 -7.96 4.37 2.53
C HIS A 3 -7.75 5.82 2.08
N PHE A 4 -8.66 6.73 2.43
CA PHE A 4 -8.49 8.15 2.14
C PHE A 4 -7.30 8.76 2.87
N LYS A 5 -7.11 8.43 4.16
CA LYS A 5 -5.93 8.88 4.92
C LYS A 5 -4.64 8.40 4.27
N ARG A 6 -4.59 7.14 3.81
CA ARG A 6 -3.42 6.58 3.12
C ARG A 6 -3.14 7.31 1.80
N LEU A 7 -4.15 7.53 0.96
CA LEU A 7 -4.01 8.30 -0.28
C LEU A 7 -3.54 9.73 -0.02
N GLU A 8 -4.00 10.36 1.06
CA GLU A 8 -3.55 11.69 1.45
C GLU A 8 -2.07 11.70 1.83
N VAL A 9 -1.61 10.72 2.61
CA VAL A 9 -0.19 10.54 2.97
C VAL A 9 0.66 10.32 1.72
N GLU A 10 0.22 9.47 0.79
CA GLU A 10 0.93 9.18 -0.45
C GLU A 10 1.03 10.40 -1.37
N LYS A 11 -0.07 11.12 -1.54
CA LYS A 11 -0.10 12.35 -2.32
C LYS A 11 0.82 13.41 -1.72
N LYS A 12 0.78 13.61 -0.41
CA LYS A 12 1.65 14.56 0.29
C LYS A 12 3.13 14.17 0.15
N ALA A 13 3.46 12.86 0.25
CA ALA A 13 4.83 12.39 0.01
C ALA A 13 5.31 12.66 -1.43
N GLU A 14 4.44 12.52 -2.43
CA GLU A 14 4.75 12.85 -3.83
C GLU A 14 4.97 14.36 -4.03
N GLU A 15 4.14 15.20 -3.39
CA GLU A 15 4.28 16.66 -3.41
C GLU A 15 5.62 17.09 -2.80
N ILE A 16 5.95 16.60 -1.60
CA ILE A 16 7.22 16.84 -0.92
C ILE A 16 8.42 16.40 -1.78
N ALA A 17 8.34 15.23 -2.44
CA ALA A 17 9.39 14.75 -3.33
C ALA A 17 9.62 15.71 -4.52
N LYS A 18 8.57 16.25 -5.11
CA LYS A 18 8.64 17.24 -6.20
C LYS A 18 9.28 18.55 -5.74
N GLU A 19 8.89 19.02 -4.57
CA GLU A 19 9.45 20.27 -3.99
C GLU A 19 10.94 20.11 -3.64
N LEU A 20 11.34 19.00 -3.02
CA LEU A 20 12.73 18.68 -2.76
C LEU A 20 13.57 18.61 -4.04
N ASN A 21 13.05 17.99 -5.10
CA ASN A 21 13.74 17.94 -6.39
C ASN A 21 13.88 19.34 -7.03
N LYS A 22 12.85 20.17 -6.94
CA LYS A 22 12.90 21.56 -7.40
C LYS A 22 13.97 22.35 -6.62
N LEU A 23 13.98 22.20 -5.29
CA LEU A 23 14.94 22.87 -4.43
C LEU A 23 16.37 22.37 -4.67
N ALA A 24 16.56 21.07 -4.92
CA ALA A 24 17.84 20.48 -5.30
C ALA A 24 18.39 21.09 -6.60
N ASN A 25 17.54 21.29 -7.60
CA ASN A 25 17.93 21.91 -8.85
C ASN A 25 18.33 23.39 -8.64
N GLN A 26 17.58 24.12 -7.83
CA GLN A 26 17.93 25.51 -7.48
C GLN A 26 19.28 25.59 -6.74
N GLN A 27 19.54 24.65 -5.82
CA GLN A 27 20.81 24.57 -5.11
C GLN A 27 21.98 24.22 -6.05
N GLU A 28 21.74 23.33 -7.02
CA GLU A 28 22.74 22.97 -8.03
C GLU A 28 23.05 24.16 -8.96
N GLU A 29 22.02 24.90 -9.40
CA GLU A 29 22.21 26.12 -10.18
C GLU A 29 23.00 27.19 -9.39
N LEU A 30 22.63 27.39 -8.12
CA LEU A 30 23.37 28.31 -7.25
C LEU A 30 24.82 27.87 -7.10
N SER A 31 25.13 26.59 -7.00
CA SER A 31 26.48 26.07 -6.92
C SER A 31 27.31 26.43 -8.17
N LYS A 32 26.72 26.40 -9.36
CA LYS A 32 27.36 26.82 -10.61
C LYS A 32 27.63 28.32 -10.61
N LYS A 33 26.62 29.13 -10.27
CA LYS A 33 26.73 30.60 -10.17
C LYS A 33 27.72 31.06 -9.08
N THR A 34 27.95 30.27 -8.05
CA THR A 34 28.89 30.57 -6.97
C THR A 34 30.32 30.72 -7.48
N LYS A 35 30.70 30.03 -8.57
CA LYS A 35 32.00 30.21 -9.24
C LYS A 35 32.06 31.40 -10.15
N GLU A 36 30.95 31.89 -10.64
CA GLU A 36 30.89 33.00 -11.57
C GLU A 36 31.15 34.32 -10.84
N LYS A 37 31.99 35.17 -11.44
CA LYS A 37 32.33 36.48 -10.87
C LYS A 37 31.24 37.53 -11.04
N GLU A 38 30.27 37.26 -11.92
CA GLU A 38 29.17 38.18 -12.23
C GLU A 38 28.15 38.31 -11.11
N PHE A 39 28.00 37.29 -10.27
CA PHE A 39 27.12 37.32 -9.10
C PHE A 39 27.80 37.92 -7.88
N SER A 40 27.17 38.96 -7.32
CA SER A 40 27.68 39.60 -6.08
C SER A 40 27.59 38.61 -4.91
N ALA A 41 28.49 38.80 -3.92
CA ALA A 41 28.44 37.98 -2.69
C ALA A 41 27.10 38.08 -1.98
N PHE A 42 26.50 39.28 -1.98
CA PHE A 42 25.17 39.50 -1.39
C PHE A 42 24.07 38.67 -2.05
N GLU A 43 24.04 38.64 -3.39
CA GLU A 43 23.03 37.85 -4.12
C GLU A 43 23.17 36.34 -3.88
N LYS A 44 24.41 35.83 -3.81
CA LYS A 44 24.70 34.43 -3.50
C LYS A 44 24.19 34.05 -2.11
N VAL A 45 24.48 34.85 -1.11
CA VAL A 45 24.00 34.65 0.28
C VAL A 45 22.49 34.71 0.33
N LYS A 46 21.86 35.71 -0.28
CA LYS A 46 20.40 35.86 -0.32
C LYS A 46 19.68 34.67 -0.97
N GLN A 47 20.22 34.11 -2.06
CA GLN A 47 19.68 32.94 -2.70
C GLN A 47 19.84 31.69 -1.83
N GLN A 48 21.02 31.57 -1.13
CA GLN A 48 21.26 30.46 -0.20
C GLN A 48 20.32 30.52 1.02
N GLU A 49 20.09 31.70 1.58
CA GLU A 49 19.12 31.92 2.66
C GLU A 49 17.69 31.52 2.23
N LYS A 50 17.31 31.88 1.01
CA LYS A 50 16.02 31.49 0.46
C LYS A 50 15.89 29.97 0.36
N ILE A 51 16.87 29.28 -0.23
CA ILE A 51 16.87 27.82 -0.35
C ILE A 51 16.80 27.17 1.04
N LYS A 52 17.53 27.69 2.01
CA LYS A 52 17.47 27.23 3.41
C LYS A 52 16.07 27.41 4.01
N SER A 53 15.46 28.58 3.82
CA SER A 53 14.10 28.86 4.29
C SER A 53 13.06 27.95 3.64
N ASP A 54 13.15 27.73 2.32
CA ASP A 54 12.27 26.85 1.59
C ASP A 54 12.40 25.39 2.09
N PHE A 55 13.63 24.95 2.41
CA PHE A 55 13.85 23.64 3.02
C PHE A 55 13.23 23.51 4.40
N TYR A 56 13.27 24.54 5.24
CA TYR A 56 12.59 24.49 6.54
C TYR A 56 11.08 24.33 6.38
N SER A 57 10.46 24.97 5.40
CA SER A 57 9.04 24.78 5.10
C SER A 57 8.73 23.34 4.69
N ILE A 58 9.57 22.76 3.83
CA ILE A 58 9.46 21.34 3.43
C ILE A 58 9.64 20.41 4.64
N LYS A 59 10.56 20.73 5.55
CA LYS A 59 10.80 19.94 6.78
C LYS A 59 9.57 19.91 7.69
N GLU A 60 8.86 21.02 7.84
CA GLU A 60 7.59 21.07 8.56
C GLU A 60 6.52 20.19 7.88
N GLU A 61 6.44 20.25 6.55
CA GLU A 61 5.53 19.39 5.80
C GLU A 61 5.87 17.90 5.94
N MET A 62 7.16 17.54 6.00
CA MET A 62 7.60 16.17 6.29
C MET A 62 7.22 15.75 7.70
N HIS A 63 7.28 16.64 8.67
CA HIS A 63 6.84 16.36 10.03
C HIS A 63 5.32 16.10 10.09
N GLU A 64 4.53 16.94 9.43
CA GLU A 64 3.09 16.71 9.28
C GLU A 64 2.77 15.36 8.60
N LEU A 65 3.51 15.02 7.55
CA LEU A 65 3.39 13.74 6.85
C LEU A 65 3.67 12.56 7.81
N LYS A 66 4.74 12.63 8.60
CA LYS A 66 5.07 11.62 9.61
C LYS A 66 3.95 11.45 10.62
N ASN A 67 3.36 12.55 11.10
CA ASN A 67 2.24 12.51 12.04
C ASN A 67 1.00 11.85 11.42
N LYS A 68 0.61 12.25 10.21
CA LYS A 68 -0.52 11.63 9.49
C LYS A 68 -0.27 10.14 9.19
N ASN A 69 0.95 9.78 8.83
CA ASN A 69 1.32 8.38 8.61
C ASN A 69 1.20 7.55 9.89
N ASN A 70 1.58 8.11 11.05
CA ASN A 70 1.48 7.43 12.34
C ASN A 70 0.02 7.23 12.81
N GLU A 71 -0.93 7.98 12.27
CA GLU A 71 -2.37 7.77 12.49
C GLU A 71 -2.94 6.59 11.70
N LEU A 72 -2.21 6.04 10.74
CA LEU A 72 -2.63 4.88 9.96
C LEU A 72 -2.56 3.61 10.80
N SER A 73 -3.46 2.68 10.55
CA SER A 73 -3.47 1.37 11.22
C SER A 73 -2.22 0.54 10.94
N ASN A 74 -1.59 0.76 9.78
CA ASN A 74 -0.30 0.19 9.39
C ASN A 74 0.60 1.33 8.87
N PRO A 75 1.28 2.07 9.75
CA PRO A 75 2.15 3.16 9.35
C PRO A 75 3.40 2.62 8.63
N LYS A 76 3.82 3.32 7.57
CA LYS A 76 5.10 3.05 6.91
C LYS A 76 6.24 3.60 7.77
N ASN A 77 7.38 2.94 7.76
CA ASN A 77 8.56 3.47 8.46
C ASN A 77 9.16 4.63 7.65
N ILE A 78 8.98 5.86 8.16
CA ILE A 78 9.54 7.09 7.59
C ILE A 78 10.65 7.57 8.52
N ASN A 79 11.84 7.01 8.36
CA ASN A 79 13.01 7.49 9.09
C ASN A 79 13.88 8.35 8.16
N THR A 80 13.77 9.67 8.30
CA THR A 80 14.51 10.68 7.51
C THR A 80 15.22 11.71 8.40
N ASP A 81 15.20 11.51 9.72
CA ASP A 81 15.68 12.51 10.67
C ASP A 81 17.19 12.76 10.53
N GLU A 82 17.98 11.72 10.26
CA GLU A 82 19.43 11.84 10.06
C GLU A 82 19.72 12.61 8.77
N GLU A 83 19.03 12.31 7.68
CA GLU A 83 19.21 12.99 6.40
C GLU A 83 18.74 14.45 6.46
N GLU A 84 17.63 14.73 7.16
CA GLU A 84 17.15 16.09 7.37
C GLU A 84 18.15 16.92 8.16
N ASN A 85 18.70 16.38 9.24
CA ASN A 85 19.68 17.07 10.08
C ASN A 85 20.99 17.29 9.32
N LYS A 86 21.44 16.30 8.55
CA LYS A 86 22.62 16.42 7.69
C LYS A 86 22.43 17.52 6.65
N LEU A 87 21.31 17.53 5.94
CA LEU A 87 20.98 18.53 4.94
C LEU A 87 20.90 19.94 5.55
N GLN A 88 20.26 20.06 6.72
CA GLN A 88 20.20 21.32 7.46
C GLN A 88 21.60 21.87 7.78
N GLN A 89 22.54 21.00 8.16
CA GLN A 89 23.92 21.39 8.42
C GLN A 89 24.64 21.79 7.13
N GLU A 90 24.48 21.05 6.05
CA GLU A 90 25.07 21.37 4.74
C GLU A 90 24.60 22.74 4.22
N LEU A 91 23.30 23.07 4.38
CA LEU A 91 22.76 24.36 3.98
C LEU A 91 23.32 25.53 4.81
N LYS A 92 23.48 25.32 6.12
CA LYS A 92 24.07 26.28 7.03
C LYS A 92 25.57 26.51 6.71
N ASP A 93 26.29 25.42 6.50
CA ASP A 93 27.73 25.50 6.17
C ASP A 93 27.94 26.24 4.82
N ALA A 94 27.08 25.97 3.83
CA ALA A 94 27.13 26.67 2.53
C ALA A 94 26.92 28.19 2.69
N GLU A 95 25.94 28.60 3.52
CA GLU A 95 25.67 30.01 3.82
C GLU A 95 26.84 30.67 4.55
N ASP A 96 27.39 30.01 5.58
CA ASP A 96 28.55 30.50 6.32
C ASP A 96 29.81 30.63 5.42
N GLU A 97 30.00 29.71 4.49
CA GLU A 97 31.11 29.73 3.55
C GLU A 97 30.96 30.86 2.51
N LEU A 98 29.73 31.11 2.03
CA LEU A 98 29.43 32.25 1.15
C LEU A 98 29.65 33.58 1.85
N SER A 99 29.17 33.73 3.09
CA SER A 99 29.35 34.94 3.89
C SER A 99 30.82 35.26 4.15
N LYS A 100 31.68 34.25 4.20
CA LYS A 100 33.16 34.37 4.33
C LYS A 100 33.87 34.44 2.98
N ASN A 101 33.17 34.63 1.87
CA ASN A 101 33.69 34.64 0.49
C ASN A 101 34.52 33.40 0.12
N LYS A 102 34.25 32.24 0.76
CA LYS A 102 34.93 30.95 0.48
C LYS A 102 34.23 30.20 -0.65
N ASN A 103 34.06 30.83 -1.83
CA ASN A 103 33.26 30.36 -2.93
C ASN A 103 33.56 28.90 -3.37
N ASN A 104 34.86 28.50 -3.40
CA ASN A 104 35.25 27.12 -3.77
C ASN A 104 34.80 26.05 -2.77
N LYS A 105 34.67 26.42 -1.48
CA LYS A 105 34.12 25.51 -0.46
C LYS A 105 32.61 25.50 -0.54
N ALA A 106 31.98 26.67 -0.57
CA ALA A 106 30.55 26.84 -0.69
C ALA A 106 29.98 26.07 -1.89
N GLU A 107 30.61 26.14 -3.05
CA GLU A 107 30.20 25.35 -4.22
C GLU A 107 30.16 23.83 -3.93
N LYS A 108 31.18 23.31 -3.26
CA LYS A 108 31.24 21.88 -2.92
C LYS A 108 30.17 21.50 -1.92
N THR A 109 29.93 22.32 -0.90
CA THR A 109 28.91 22.11 0.11
C THR A 109 27.51 22.23 -0.50
N GLN A 110 27.28 23.19 -1.40
CA GLN A 110 26.07 23.37 -2.17
C GLN A 110 25.75 22.15 -3.05
N LYS A 111 26.75 21.56 -3.69
CA LYS A 111 26.55 20.30 -4.47
C LYS A 111 26.15 19.14 -3.57
N LYS A 112 26.81 18.98 -2.41
CA LYS A 112 26.43 17.95 -1.44
C LYS A 112 24.99 18.15 -0.96
N ALA A 113 24.61 19.39 -0.64
CA ALA A 113 23.23 19.69 -0.23
C ALA A 113 22.22 19.35 -1.35
N SER A 114 22.53 19.65 -2.62
CA SER A 114 21.69 19.23 -3.75
C SER A 114 21.55 17.70 -3.84
N GLU A 115 22.64 16.96 -3.70
CA GLU A 115 22.64 15.50 -3.70
C GLU A 115 21.83 14.93 -2.52
N SER A 116 21.99 15.50 -1.32
CA SER A 116 21.22 15.13 -0.13
C SER A 116 19.71 15.40 -0.30
N MET A 117 19.33 16.53 -0.94
CA MET A 117 17.94 16.82 -1.29
C MET A 117 17.37 15.81 -2.29
N LYS A 118 18.13 15.45 -3.34
CA LYS A 118 17.73 14.43 -4.32
C LYS A 118 17.55 13.06 -3.68
N SER A 119 18.45 12.69 -2.76
CA SER A 119 18.35 11.44 -2.00
C SER A 119 17.08 11.41 -1.14
N LEU A 120 16.78 12.50 -0.45
CA LEU A 120 15.58 12.62 0.38
C LEU A 120 14.30 12.62 -0.48
N ALA A 121 14.32 13.29 -1.64
CA ALA A 121 13.23 13.26 -2.61
C ALA A 121 12.95 11.83 -3.10
N ASN A 122 13.98 11.05 -3.43
CA ASN A 122 13.84 9.67 -3.85
C ASN A 122 13.24 8.79 -2.74
N LYS A 123 13.62 9.01 -1.48
CA LYS A 123 12.98 8.32 -0.34
C LYS A 123 11.49 8.63 -0.26
N MET A 124 11.10 9.90 -0.38
CA MET A 124 9.69 10.31 -0.38
C MET A 124 8.94 9.70 -1.57
N GLN A 125 9.54 9.72 -2.76
CA GLN A 125 8.93 9.15 -3.96
C GLN A 125 8.76 7.63 -3.86
N SER A 126 9.74 6.90 -3.31
CA SER A 126 9.64 5.45 -3.13
C SER A 126 8.47 5.05 -2.22
N MET A 127 8.13 5.88 -1.25
CA MET A 127 6.94 5.68 -0.40
C MET A 127 5.63 5.76 -1.19
N SER A 128 5.54 6.65 -2.15
CA SER A 128 4.38 6.81 -3.02
C SER A 128 4.29 5.67 -4.05
N VAL A 129 5.42 5.29 -4.68
CA VAL A 129 5.48 4.26 -5.73
C VAL A 129 5.20 2.87 -5.19
N SER A 130 5.86 2.46 -4.12
CA SER A 130 5.66 1.12 -3.51
C SER A 130 4.20 0.89 -3.08
N SER A 131 3.48 1.95 -2.79
CA SER A 131 2.06 1.89 -2.44
C SER A 131 1.17 1.73 -3.67
N LYS A 132 1.49 2.39 -4.78
CA LYS A 132 0.74 2.23 -6.04
C LYS A 132 0.89 0.80 -6.58
N GLU A 133 2.12 0.27 -6.64
CA GLU A 133 2.40 -1.10 -7.04
C GLU A 133 1.66 -2.10 -6.14
N GLN A 134 1.73 -1.94 -4.82
CA GLN A 134 1.02 -2.81 -3.88
C GLN A 134 -0.50 -2.72 -4.06
N THR A 135 -1.04 -1.55 -4.34
CA THR A 135 -2.48 -1.37 -4.60
C THR A 135 -2.90 -2.04 -5.91
N GLU A 136 -2.10 -1.94 -6.96
CA GLU A 136 -2.35 -2.62 -8.24
C GLU A 136 -2.28 -4.15 -8.10
N GLU A 137 -1.30 -4.68 -7.37
CA GLU A 137 -1.20 -6.11 -7.04
C GLU A 137 -2.38 -6.60 -6.20
N ASP A 138 -2.80 -5.83 -5.19
CA ASP A 138 -3.95 -6.15 -4.36
C ASP A 138 -5.25 -6.13 -5.17
N MET A 139 -5.40 -5.19 -6.11
CA MET A 139 -6.54 -5.13 -7.04
C MET A 139 -6.56 -6.30 -8.02
N ALA A 140 -5.40 -6.69 -8.56
CA ALA A 140 -5.28 -7.86 -9.42
C ALA A 140 -5.61 -9.15 -8.65
N SER A 141 -5.12 -9.29 -7.43
CA SER A 141 -5.41 -10.40 -6.53
C SER A 141 -6.91 -10.49 -6.20
N LEU A 142 -7.56 -9.36 -5.88
CA LEU A 142 -9.01 -9.30 -5.66
C LEU A 142 -9.81 -9.75 -6.88
N ARG A 143 -9.39 -9.36 -8.09
CA ARG A 143 -10.06 -9.78 -9.33
C ARG A 143 -10.00 -11.28 -9.50
N ILE A 144 -8.83 -11.90 -9.31
CA ILE A 144 -8.65 -13.35 -9.40
C ILE A 144 -9.51 -14.06 -8.36
N LEU A 145 -9.54 -13.57 -7.11
CA LEU A 145 -10.35 -14.15 -6.04
C LEU A 145 -11.85 -14.03 -6.33
N LEU A 146 -12.30 -12.93 -6.93
CA LEU A 146 -13.68 -12.76 -7.35
C LEU A 146 -14.07 -13.77 -8.44
N GLU A 147 -13.21 -13.97 -9.45
CA GLU A 147 -13.43 -14.99 -10.49
C GLU A 147 -13.50 -16.41 -9.92
N GLN A 148 -12.65 -16.72 -8.93
CA GLN A 148 -12.68 -18.00 -8.23
C GLN A 148 -13.97 -18.17 -7.41
N LEU A 149 -14.45 -17.13 -6.72
CA LEU A 149 -15.72 -17.15 -5.99
C LEU A 149 -16.92 -17.35 -6.93
N VAL A 150 -16.94 -16.68 -8.08
CA VAL A 150 -17.98 -16.88 -9.10
C VAL A 150 -17.97 -18.33 -9.61
N THR A 151 -16.79 -18.86 -9.90
CA THR A 151 -16.64 -20.26 -10.34
C THR A 151 -17.10 -21.24 -9.27
N PHE A 152 -16.71 -21.00 -8.00
CA PHE A 152 -17.20 -21.78 -6.85
C PHE A 152 -18.72 -21.74 -6.75
N SER A 153 -19.33 -20.57 -6.89
CA SER A 153 -20.79 -20.38 -6.84
C SER A 153 -21.50 -21.20 -7.93
N ILE A 154 -21.02 -21.13 -9.17
CA ILE A 154 -21.56 -21.91 -10.29
C ILE A 154 -21.45 -23.43 -10.03
N ASN A 155 -20.29 -23.87 -9.53
CA ASN A 155 -20.06 -25.28 -9.21
C ASN A 155 -20.96 -25.75 -8.07
N GLN A 156 -21.21 -24.92 -7.06
CA GLN A 156 -22.11 -25.20 -5.96
C GLN A 156 -23.57 -25.29 -6.45
N GLU A 157 -24.00 -24.41 -7.34
CA GLU A 157 -25.33 -24.45 -7.95
C GLU A 157 -25.54 -25.73 -8.75
N ASN A 158 -24.57 -26.09 -9.60
CA ASN A 158 -24.62 -27.35 -10.35
C ASN A 158 -24.72 -28.56 -9.43
N LEU A 159 -24.00 -28.53 -8.30
CA LEU A 159 -24.07 -29.63 -7.33
C LEU A 159 -25.42 -29.71 -6.62
N ILE A 160 -26.07 -28.58 -6.32
CA ILE A 160 -27.45 -28.52 -5.80
C ILE A 160 -28.41 -29.13 -6.81
N TYR A 161 -28.27 -28.81 -8.09
CA TYR A 161 -29.08 -29.38 -9.16
C TYR A 161 -28.89 -30.90 -9.28
N ASN A 162 -27.64 -31.36 -9.26
CA ASN A 162 -27.33 -32.79 -9.32
C ASN A 162 -27.90 -33.54 -8.11
N LEU A 163 -27.79 -32.99 -6.90
CA LEU A 163 -28.35 -33.58 -5.69
C LEU A 163 -29.88 -33.67 -5.75
N LYS A 164 -30.54 -32.67 -6.34
CA LYS A 164 -32.01 -32.68 -6.51
C LYS A 164 -32.49 -33.84 -7.38
N ASN A 165 -31.68 -34.22 -8.38
CA ASN A 165 -32.03 -35.23 -9.39
C ASN A 165 -31.40 -36.60 -9.10
N THR A 166 -30.77 -36.79 -7.95
CA THR A 166 -30.09 -38.04 -7.56
C THR A 166 -30.83 -38.65 -6.36
N ASP A 167 -31.29 -39.90 -6.49
CA ASP A 167 -31.85 -40.63 -5.36
C ASP A 167 -30.75 -40.96 -4.34
N SER A 168 -31.13 -40.99 -3.07
CA SER A 168 -30.19 -41.27 -1.99
C SER A 168 -29.56 -42.67 -2.05
N GLN A 169 -30.18 -43.60 -2.76
CA GLN A 169 -29.72 -44.98 -2.97
C GLN A 169 -28.85 -45.09 -4.26
N ASP A 170 -28.86 -44.12 -5.15
CA ASP A 170 -28.10 -44.13 -6.39
C ASP A 170 -26.57 -44.11 -6.07
N PRO A 171 -25.76 -44.95 -6.72
CA PRO A 171 -24.31 -44.86 -6.63
C PRO A 171 -23.74 -43.47 -6.93
N LYS A 172 -24.38 -42.68 -7.80
CA LYS A 172 -24.04 -41.29 -8.11
C LYS A 172 -24.09 -40.35 -6.90
N TYR A 173 -24.90 -40.72 -5.87
CA TYR A 173 -25.00 -39.95 -4.64
C TYR A 173 -23.63 -39.79 -3.92
N VAL A 174 -22.81 -40.84 -3.97
CA VAL A 174 -21.44 -40.80 -3.42
C VAL A 174 -20.56 -39.79 -4.17
N SER A 175 -20.76 -39.68 -5.48
CA SER A 175 -20.05 -38.69 -6.31
C SER A 175 -20.40 -37.26 -5.88
N VAL A 176 -21.66 -36.96 -5.58
CA VAL A 176 -22.13 -35.66 -5.07
C VAL A 176 -21.40 -35.32 -3.77
N GLY A 177 -21.26 -36.30 -2.85
CA GLY A 177 -20.52 -36.09 -1.61
C GLY A 177 -19.01 -35.80 -1.82
N LYS A 178 -18.39 -36.46 -2.79
CA LYS A 178 -17.00 -36.20 -3.18
C LYS A 178 -16.84 -34.80 -3.78
N GLN A 179 -17.73 -34.37 -4.66
CA GLN A 179 -17.71 -33.05 -5.27
C GLN A 179 -17.91 -31.93 -4.21
N GLN A 180 -18.81 -32.16 -3.22
CA GLN A 180 -18.98 -31.22 -2.13
C GLN A 180 -17.70 -31.04 -1.26
N ARG A 181 -16.95 -32.12 -1.04
CA ARG A 181 -15.66 -32.03 -0.34
C ARG A 181 -14.65 -31.24 -1.16
N LYS A 182 -14.58 -31.47 -2.47
CA LYS A 182 -13.70 -30.71 -3.37
C LYS A 182 -14.02 -29.22 -3.31
N LEU A 183 -15.29 -28.83 -3.37
CA LEU A 183 -15.72 -27.44 -3.20
C LEU A 183 -15.33 -26.86 -1.85
N LYS A 184 -15.38 -27.64 -0.77
CA LYS A 184 -14.89 -27.19 0.53
C LYS A 184 -13.37 -26.93 0.52
N ASP A 185 -12.59 -27.76 -0.16
CA ASP A 185 -11.14 -27.57 -0.26
C ASP A 185 -10.81 -26.33 -1.14
N GLU A 186 -11.56 -26.11 -2.21
CA GLU A 186 -11.46 -24.91 -3.05
C GLU A 186 -11.73 -23.61 -2.27
N ILE A 187 -12.83 -23.56 -1.49
CA ILE A 187 -13.16 -22.36 -0.71
C ILE A 187 -12.15 -22.11 0.41
N LYS A 188 -11.46 -23.13 0.92
CA LYS A 188 -10.40 -22.96 1.91
C LYS A 188 -9.22 -22.19 1.33
N ILE A 189 -8.83 -22.49 0.09
CA ILE A 189 -7.75 -21.77 -0.61
C ILE A 189 -8.13 -20.29 -0.81
N ILE A 190 -9.38 -20.04 -1.17
CA ILE A 190 -9.91 -18.68 -1.32
C ILE A 190 -9.93 -17.94 0.03
N ASP A 191 -10.36 -18.62 1.10
CA ASP A 191 -10.36 -18.09 2.48
C ASP A 191 -8.96 -17.69 2.94
N ASP A 192 -7.98 -18.57 2.77
CA ASP A 192 -6.57 -18.28 3.11
C ASP A 192 -6.04 -17.06 2.33
N SER A 193 -6.37 -16.95 1.05
CA SER A 193 -5.96 -15.84 0.19
C SER A 193 -6.65 -14.53 0.55
N LEU A 194 -7.97 -14.56 0.81
CA LEU A 194 -8.73 -13.41 1.28
C LEU A 194 -8.27 -12.93 2.66
N THR A 195 -7.94 -13.86 3.56
CA THR A 195 -7.41 -13.55 4.88
C THR A 195 -6.03 -12.89 4.77
N ALA A 196 -5.16 -13.36 3.88
CA ALA A 196 -3.85 -12.75 3.63
C ALA A 196 -4.00 -11.32 3.06
N LEU A 197 -4.95 -11.11 2.15
CA LEU A 197 -5.24 -9.80 1.58
C LEU A 197 -5.89 -8.86 2.62
N ALA A 198 -6.81 -9.36 3.44
CA ALA A 198 -7.48 -8.60 4.50
C ALA A 198 -6.53 -8.10 5.60
N LYS A 199 -5.42 -8.79 5.85
CA LYS A 199 -4.35 -8.29 6.75
C LYS A 199 -3.71 -7.02 6.23
N ARG A 200 -3.68 -6.82 4.91
CA ARG A 200 -3.17 -5.61 4.25
C ARG A 200 -4.24 -4.55 4.03
N GLN A 201 -5.50 -4.96 3.94
CA GLN A 201 -6.66 -4.11 3.65
C GLN A 201 -7.73 -4.23 4.75
N ILE A 202 -7.57 -3.48 5.84
CA ILE A 202 -8.38 -3.57 7.07
C ILE A 202 -9.89 -3.38 6.83
N MET A 203 -10.28 -2.61 5.80
CA MET A 203 -11.71 -2.39 5.49
C MET A 203 -12.46 -3.65 5.07
N ILE A 204 -11.74 -4.66 4.61
CA ILE A 204 -12.31 -5.90 4.06
C ILE A 204 -12.51 -6.95 5.16
N SER A 205 -11.74 -6.88 6.26
CA SER A 205 -11.52 -8.00 7.17
C SER A 205 -12.76 -8.48 7.94
N ASN A 206 -13.54 -7.60 8.54
CA ASN A 206 -14.57 -8.04 9.49
C ASN A 206 -15.83 -8.64 8.84
N LYS A 207 -16.26 -8.09 7.70
CA LYS A 207 -17.45 -8.59 6.99
C LYS A 207 -17.14 -9.89 6.27
N ILE A 208 -16.04 -9.94 5.52
CA ILE A 208 -15.62 -11.12 4.78
C ILE A 208 -15.34 -12.30 5.72
N ASN A 209 -14.67 -12.10 6.84
CA ASN A 209 -14.43 -13.17 7.81
C ASN A 209 -15.71 -13.79 8.35
N LYS A 210 -16.76 -12.99 8.60
CA LYS A 210 -18.06 -13.51 9.04
C LYS A 210 -18.74 -14.34 7.95
N GLU A 211 -18.74 -13.86 6.71
CA GLU A 211 -19.32 -14.57 5.58
C GLU A 211 -18.59 -15.90 5.31
N LEU A 212 -17.27 -15.89 5.29
CA LEU A 212 -16.44 -17.10 5.13
C LEU A 212 -16.68 -18.13 6.24
N GLN A 213 -16.81 -17.70 7.50
CA GLN A 213 -17.17 -18.59 8.60
C GLN A 213 -18.56 -19.23 8.39
N SER A 214 -19.53 -18.46 7.89
CA SER A 214 -20.89 -18.95 7.60
C SER A 214 -20.88 -19.96 6.45
N ILE A 215 -20.15 -19.67 5.37
CA ILE A 215 -19.92 -20.59 4.26
C ILE A 215 -19.29 -21.89 4.76
N ASN A 216 -18.19 -21.81 5.51
CA ASN A 216 -17.49 -22.98 6.02
C ASN A 216 -18.37 -23.85 6.94
N ARG A 217 -19.18 -23.26 7.83
CA ARG A 217 -20.14 -23.98 8.67
C ARG A 217 -21.19 -24.70 7.83
N SER A 218 -21.75 -24.02 6.83
CA SER A 218 -22.78 -24.55 5.95
C SER A 218 -22.24 -25.68 5.08
N LEU A 219 -21.01 -25.57 4.56
CA LEU A 219 -20.35 -26.64 3.82
C LEU A 219 -20.09 -27.89 4.69
N ASN A 220 -19.60 -27.71 5.92
CA ASN A 220 -19.40 -28.81 6.86
C ASN A 220 -20.69 -29.51 7.18
N SER A 221 -21.77 -28.76 7.42
CA SER A 221 -23.12 -29.31 7.68
C SER A 221 -23.69 -30.02 6.46
N SER A 222 -23.45 -29.50 5.26
CA SER A 222 -23.84 -30.14 4.01
C SER A 222 -23.15 -31.51 3.84
N ILE A 223 -21.81 -31.54 4.00
CA ILE A 223 -21.02 -32.78 3.90
C ILE A 223 -21.52 -33.83 4.91
N LYS A 224 -21.76 -33.43 6.17
CA LYS A 224 -22.27 -34.31 7.21
C LYS A 224 -23.64 -34.89 6.80
N ASN A 225 -24.55 -34.02 6.36
CA ASN A 225 -25.91 -34.45 5.94
C ASN A 225 -25.87 -35.32 4.68
N LEU A 226 -24.94 -35.11 3.75
CA LEU A 226 -24.70 -35.99 2.60
C LEU A 226 -24.21 -37.37 3.03
N THR A 227 -23.29 -37.44 3.99
CA THR A 227 -22.78 -38.71 4.55
C THR A 227 -23.89 -39.50 5.24
N GLU A 228 -24.79 -38.79 5.95
CA GLU A 228 -25.94 -39.37 6.62
C GLU A 228 -27.16 -39.59 5.68
N ARG A 229 -27.03 -39.37 4.38
CA ARG A 229 -28.08 -39.45 3.35
C ARG A 229 -29.33 -38.58 3.66
N LYS A 230 -29.14 -37.48 4.42
CA LYS A 230 -30.21 -36.52 4.75
C LYS A 230 -30.31 -35.46 3.64
N THR A 231 -30.74 -35.86 2.45
CA THR A 231 -30.73 -35.05 1.21
C THR A 231 -31.38 -33.67 1.36
N ARG A 232 -32.55 -33.57 2.01
CA ARG A 232 -33.23 -32.27 2.20
C ARG A 232 -32.41 -31.31 3.03
N LYS A 233 -31.79 -31.79 4.14
CA LYS A 233 -30.92 -30.95 5.00
C LYS A 233 -29.63 -30.57 4.29
N ALA A 234 -29.05 -31.49 3.54
CA ALA A 234 -27.86 -31.20 2.74
C ALA A 234 -28.12 -30.10 1.72
N LYS A 235 -29.24 -30.20 0.96
CA LYS A 235 -29.65 -29.18 0.00
C LYS A 235 -29.89 -27.82 0.66
N SER A 236 -30.56 -27.77 1.81
CA SER A 236 -30.77 -26.51 2.54
C SER A 236 -29.46 -25.86 2.92
N ASN A 237 -28.49 -26.64 3.43
CA ASN A 237 -27.15 -26.12 3.76
C ASN A 237 -26.38 -25.64 2.51
N GLN A 238 -26.50 -26.36 1.38
CA GLN A 238 -25.91 -25.93 0.11
C GLN A 238 -26.49 -24.58 -0.37
N GLN A 239 -27.82 -24.42 -0.22
CA GLN A 239 -28.47 -23.14 -0.53
C GLN A 239 -28.01 -22.01 0.40
N THR A 240 -27.81 -22.30 1.69
CA THR A 240 -27.25 -21.32 2.63
C THR A 240 -25.84 -20.87 2.24
N VAL A 241 -25.01 -21.77 1.70
CA VAL A 241 -23.68 -21.39 1.15
C VAL A 241 -23.79 -20.33 0.06
N MET A 242 -24.83 -20.41 -0.78
CA MET A 242 -25.05 -19.47 -1.88
C MET A 242 -25.61 -18.12 -1.45
N MET A 243 -26.04 -17.99 -0.19
CA MET A 243 -26.58 -16.73 0.35
C MET A 243 -25.52 -15.83 0.97
N HIS A 244 -24.35 -16.37 1.21
CA HIS A 244 -23.20 -15.69 1.80
C HIS A 244 -22.13 -15.39 0.75
#